data_96d5eb36e92401e070f60af2c5fe96e5
#
_entry.id   96d5eb36e92401e070f60af2c5fe96e5
#
_cell.length_a   1.000
_cell.length_b   1.000
_cell.length_c   1.000
_cell.angle_alpha   90.00
_cell.angle_beta   90.00
_cell.angle_gamma   90.00
#
_symmetry.space_group_name_H-M   'P 1'
#
loop_
_entity.id
_entity.type
_entity.pdbx_description
1 polymer ?
#
loop_
_entity_poly.entity_id
_entity_poly.type
_entity_poly.pdbx_seq_one_letter_code
_entity_poly.pdbx_strand_id
1 'polypeptide(L)'
;MNIVTIVKYKLKDGYVNDFIKAINDYDYSKALSMRLISISDNEYVSILEYDEIEKTSDDEVDGINWLDTVEHMLEFYGESRTESSSGLVLASYDQ
;
A
#
# COMPACT_ATOMS: atom_id res chain seq x y z
N MET A 1 9.94 16.26 -8.11
CA MET A 1 8.54 15.80 -8.26
C MET A 1 8.28 14.70 -7.25
N ASN A 2 7.10 14.73 -6.66
CA ASN A 2 6.71 13.65 -5.77
C ASN A 2 6.32 12.40 -6.55
N ILE A 3 6.44 11.25 -5.88
CA ILE A 3 6.11 9.94 -6.43
C ILE A 3 4.94 9.38 -5.63
N VAL A 4 3.97 8.80 -6.31
CA VAL A 4 2.84 8.10 -5.67
C VAL A 4 2.93 6.62 -6.01
N THR A 5 2.85 5.78 -4.98
CA THR A 5 2.74 4.33 -5.11
C THR A 5 1.35 3.90 -4.71
N ILE A 6 0.71 3.14 -5.58
CA ILE A 6 -0.63 2.57 -5.37
C ILE A 6 -0.48 1.07 -5.24
N VAL A 7 -1.01 0.50 -4.16
CA VAL A 7 -0.97 -0.95 -3.92
C VAL A 7 -2.39 -1.44 -3.69
N LYS A 8 -2.82 -2.40 -4.51
CA LYS A 8 -4.14 -3.03 -4.41
C LYS A 8 -4.03 -4.34 -3.65
N TYR A 9 -5.00 -4.57 -2.77
CA TYR A 9 -5.11 -5.77 -1.94
C TYR A 9 -6.48 -6.38 -2.09
N LYS A 10 -6.56 -7.71 -2.18
CA LYS A 10 -7.80 -8.46 -1.96
C LYS A 10 -7.69 -9.19 -0.63
N LEU A 11 -8.72 -9.09 0.20
CA LEU A 11 -8.74 -9.74 1.50
C LEU A 11 -9.64 -10.96 1.50
N LYS A 12 -9.20 -12.00 2.20
CA LYS A 12 -10.05 -13.13 2.55
C LYS A 12 -11.11 -12.70 3.54
N ASP A 13 -12.24 -13.37 3.54
CA ASP A 13 -13.34 -13.10 4.48
C ASP A 13 -12.85 -13.18 5.92
N GLY A 14 -13.31 -12.23 6.75
CA GLY A 14 -13.02 -12.21 8.18
C GLY A 14 -11.72 -11.53 8.58
N TYR A 15 -10.91 -11.06 7.62
CA TYR A 15 -9.60 -10.47 7.91
C TYR A 15 -9.54 -8.94 7.80
N VAL A 16 -10.67 -8.27 7.51
CA VAL A 16 -10.66 -6.81 7.26
C VAL A 16 -10.13 -6.04 8.47
N ASN A 17 -10.62 -6.33 9.66
CA ASN A 17 -10.19 -5.60 10.87
C ASN A 17 -8.73 -5.87 11.21
N ASP A 18 -8.29 -7.11 11.08
CA ASP A 18 -6.89 -7.48 11.32
C ASP A 18 -5.96 -6.82 10.32
N PHE A 19 -6.39 -6.74 9.06
CA PHE A 19 -5.61 -6.07 8.01
C PHE A 19 -5.50 -4.57 8.26
N ILE A 20 -6.59 -3.90 8.61
CA ILE A 20 -6.59 -2.47 8.92
C ILE A 20 -5.64 -2.19 10.08
N LYS A 21 -5.64 -3.04 11.11
CA LYS A 21 -4.71 -2.92 12.22
C LYS A 21 -3.27 -3.06 11.76
N ALA A 22 -2.97 -4.07 10.95
CA ALA A 22 -1.62 -4.30 10.43
C ALA A 22 -1.13 -3.14 9.56
N ILE A 23 -1.99 -2.58 8.72
CA ILE A 23 -1.69 -1.41 7.88
C ILE A 23 -1.40 -0.18 8.76
N ASN A 24 -2.15 0.03 9.83
CA ASN A 24 -1.93 1.16 10.73
C ASN A 24 -0.66 1.02 11.57
N ASP A 25 -0.24 -0.21 11.84
CA ASP A 25 0.96 -0.50 12.63
C ASP A 25 2.25 -0.42 11.80
N TYR A 26 2.15 -0.35 10.47
CA TYR A 26 3.33 -0.23 9.60
C TYR A 26 4.02 1.12 9.78
N ASP A 27 5.35 1.14 9.65
CA ASP A 27 6.14 2.36 9.78
C ASP A 27 6.16 3.14 8.44
N TYR A 28 5.48 4.28 8.41
CA TYR A 28 5.39 5.17 7.25
C TYR A 28 6.36 6.34 7.29
N SER A 29 7.40 6.28 8.11
CA SER A 29 8.31 7.41 8.32
C SER A 29 9.02 7.88 7.03
N LYS A 30 9.14 7.02 6.03
CA LYS A 30 9.73 7.37 4.72
C LYS A 30 8.76 8.05 3.77
N ALA A 31 7.47 7.96 4.04
CA ALA A 31 6.42 8.53 3.18
C ALA A 31 5.98 9.89 3.70
N LEU A 32 5.52 10.76 2.79
CA LEU A 32 4.87 12.02 3.16
C LEU A 32 3.44 11.78 3.65
N SER A 33 2.76 10.79 3.09
CA SER A 33 1.38 10.47 3.44
C SER A 33 1.03 9.05 3.03
N MET A 34 -0.01 8.52 3.67
CA MET A 34 -0.62 7.24 3.31
C MET A 34 -2.13 7.34 3.48
N ARG A 35 -2.85 6.74 2.56
CA ARG A 35 -4.30 6.55 2.62
C ARG A 35 -4.60 5.10 2.30
N LEU A 36 -5.49 4.49 3.06
CA LEU A 36 -6.08 3.20 2.71
C LEU A 36 -7.54 3.44 2.39
N ILE A 37 -7.97 3.06 1.20
CA ILE A 37 -9.35 3.21 0.77
C ILE A 37 -9.98 1.85 0.47
N SER A 38 -11.28 1.75 0.76
CA SER A 38 -12.09 0.59 0.43
C SER A 38 -12.71 0.82 -0.96
N ILE A 39 -12.49 -0.12 -1.89
CA ILE A 39 -13.08 -0.05 -3.22
C ILE A 39 -14.32 -0.94 -3.30
N SER A 40 -14.29 -2.07 -2.62
CA SER A 40 -15.39 -3.03 -2.56
C SER A 40 -15.31 -3.79 -1.23
N ASP A 41 -16.16 -4.79 -1.04
CA ASP A 41 -16.21 -5.56 0.21
C ASP A 41 -14.88 -6.25 0.54
N ASN A 42 -14.11 -6.62 -0.48
CA ASN A 42 -12.86 -7.36 -0.29
C ASN A 42 -11.64 -6.72 -0.97
N GLU A 43 -11.81 -5.57 -1.63
CA GLU A 43 -10.68 -4.90 -2.28
C GLU A 43 -10.38 -3.56 -1.64
N TYR A 44 -9.09 -3.31 -1.42
CA TYR A 44 -8.56 -2.12 -0.76
C TYR A 44 -7.36 -1.61 -1.54
N VAL A 45 -7.14 -0.30 -1.47
CA VAL A 45 -6.00 0.35 -2.12
C VAL A 45 -5.30 1.21 -1.11
N SER A 46 -3.99 1.04 -0.96
CA SER A 46 -3.16 2.00 -0.25
C SER A 46 -2.54 2.97 -1.26
N ILE A 47 -2.46 4.24 -0.88
CA ILE A 47 -1.89 5.31 -1.68
C ILE A 47 -0.82 5.97 -0.83
N LEU A 48 0.44 5.85 -1.25
CA LEU A 48 1.57 6.43 -0.53
C LEU A 48 2.24 7.47 -1.40
N GLU A 49 2.61 8.60 -0.81
CA GLU A 49 3.33 9.65 -1.51
C GLU A 49 4.71 9.83 -0.90
N TYR A 50 5.72 10.01 -1.75
CA TYR A 50 7.12 10.20 -1.36
C TYR A 50 7.68 11.44 -2.06
N ASP A 51 8.64 12.11 -1.42
CA ASP A 51 9.31 13.28 -2.02
C ASP A 51 10.58 12.92 -2.80
N GLU A 52 11.12 11.71 -2.60
CA GLU A 52 12.34 11.24 -3.26
C GLU A 52 12.19 9.79 -3.72
N ILE A 53 12.74 9.49 -4.91
CA ILE A 53 12.64 8.15 -5.49
C ILE A 53 13.40 7.10 -4.65
N GLU A 54 14.50 7.50 -4.01
CA GLU A 54 15.29 6.63 -3.16
C GLU A 54 14.48 6.08 -1.98
N LYS A 55 13.60 6.90 -1.42
CA LYS A 55 12.69 6.48 -0.33
C LYS A 55 11.72 5.41 -0.77
N THR A 56 11.27 5.46 -2.02
CA THR A 56 10.40 4.43 -2.60
C THR A 56 11.12 3.09 -2.67
N SER A 57 12.38 3.08 -3.13
CA SER A 57 13.18 1.88 -3.21
C SER A 57 13.51 1.28 -1.83
N ASP A 58 13.83 2.14 -0.87
CA ASP A 58 14.12 1.71 0.51
C ASP A 58 12.88 1.09 1.17
N ASP A 59 11.70 1.69 0.94
CA ASP A 59 10.46 1.22 1.52
C ASP A 59 9.94 -0.06 0.84
N GLU A 60 10.36 -0.33 -0.39
CA GLU A 60 9.95 -1.54 -1.13
C GLU A 60 10.38 -2.81 -0.41
N VAL A 61 11.61 -2.86 0.10
CA VAL A 61 12.13 -4.03 0.84
C VAL A 61 11.35 -4.25 2.13
N ASP A 62 11.10 -3.17 2.88
CA ASP A 62 10.30 -3.22 4.10
C ASP A 62 8.87 -3.68 3.81
N GLY A 63 8.29 -3.20 2.71
CA GLY A 63 6.96 -3.57 2.26
C GLY A 63 6.85 -5.05 1.90
N ILE A 64 7.85 -5.60 1.21
CA ILE A 64 7.89 -7.02 0.87
C ILE A 64 7.97 -7.87 2.14
N ASN A 65 8.81 -7.49 3.09
CA ASN A 65 8.93 -8.18 4.38
C ASN A 65 7.63 -8.12 5.17
N TRP A 66 6.97 -6.97 5.16
CA TRP A 66 5.68 -6.80 5.83
C TRP A 66 4.60 -7.69 5.18
N LEU A 67 4.59 -7.80 3.85
CA LEU A 67 3.63 -8.66 3.13
C LEU A 67 3.74 -10.12 3.56
N ASP A 68 4.94 -10.61 3.89
CA ASP A 68 5.11 -11.95 4.42
C ASP A 68 4.32 -12.15 5.72
N THR A 69 4.17 -11.11 6.53
CA THR A 69 3.45 -11.19 7.81
C THR A 69 1.94 -11.18 7.66
N VAL A 70 1.41 -10.68 6.55
CA VAL A 70 -0.04 -10.55 6.30
C VAL A 70 -0.53 -11.43 5.16
N GLU A 71 0.34 -12.20 4.53
CA GLU A 71 0.02 -13.02 3.35
C GLU A 71 -1.18 -13.93 3.59
N HIS A 72 -1.34 -14.48 4.79
CA HIS A 72 -2.46 -15.35 5.14
C HIS A 72 -3.82 -14.65 5.09
N MET A 73 -3.84 -13.32 5.11
CA MET A 73 -5.06 -12.51 5.01
C MET A 73 -5.47 -12.21 3.57
N LEU A 74 -4.56 -12.46 2.61
CA LEU A 74 -4.70 -11.98 1.24
C LEU A 74 -5.20 -13.08 0.29
N GLU A 75 -6.09 -12.69 -0.62
CA GLU A 75 -6.34 -13.42 -1.86
C GLU A 75 -5.39 -12.86 -2.91
N PHE A 76 -4.79 -13.76 -3.70
CA PHE A 76 -3.76 -13.33 -4.65
C PHE A 76 -4.36 -12.85 -5.97
N TYR A 77 -3.64 -11.96 -6.63
CA TYR A 77 -3.84 -11.56 -8.01
C TYR A 77 -2.99 -12.51 -8.87
N GLY A 78 -3.57 -13.66 -9.28
CA GLY A 78 -2.78 -14.70 -9.94
C GLY A 78 -1.70 -15.22 -8.99
N GLU A 79 -0.44 -15.04 -9.35
CA GLU A 79 0.70 -15.44 -8.53
C GLU A 79 1.20 -14.33 -7.59
N SER A 80 0.66 -13.13 -7.72
CA SER A 80 1.10 -11.97 -6.94
C SER A 80 0.18 -11.72 -5.76
N ARG A 81 0.77 -11.36 -4.62
CA ARG A 81 0.04 -11.03 -3.39
C ARG A 81 -0.73 -9.72 -3.53
N THR A 82 -0.22 -8.81 -4.33
CA THR A 82 -0.79 -7.47 -4.56
C THR A 82 -0.63 -7.08 -6.01
N GLU A 83 -1.32 -6.00 -6.42
CA GLU A 83 -1.02 -5.28 -7.65
C GLU A 83 -0.55 -3.89 -7.27
N SER A 84 0.61 -3.48 -7.76
CA SER A 84 1.18 -2.17 -7.43
C SER A 84 1.62 -1.41 -8.67
N SER A 85 1.56 -0.09 -8.57
CA SER A 85 2.02 0.83 -9.61
C SER A 85 2.60 2.06 -8.94
N SER A 86 3.61 2.65 -9.56
CA SER A 86 4.19 3.92 -9.10
C SER A 86 4.25 4.90 -10.27
N GLY A 87 4.10 6.18 -9.97
CA GLY A 87 4.18 7.22 -10.96
C GLY A 87 4.54 8.56 -10.35
N LEU A 88 4.85 9.51 -11.22
CA LEU A 88 5.19 10.88 -10.82
C LEU A 88 3.91 11.71 -10.72
N VAL A 89 3.87 12.57 -9.71
CA VAL A 89 2.80 13.58 -9.60
C VAL A 89 3.10 14.70 -10.60
N LEU A 90 2.28 14.80 -11.63
CA LEU A 90 2.44 15.83 -12.67
C LEU A 90 1.59 17.07 -12.42
N ALA A 91 0.52 16.94 -11.64
CA ALA A 91 -0.36 18.06 -11.30
C ALA A 91 -1.03 17.77 -9.96
N SER A 92 -1.27 18.78 -9.18
CA SER A 92 -1.97 18.67 -7.89
C SER A 92 -2.77 19.94 -7.62
N TYR A 93 -3.79 19.79 -6.80
CA TYR A 93 -4.60 20.89 -6.29
C TYR A 93 -4.90 20.61 -4.82
N ASP A 94 -4.65 21.62 -3.99
CA ASP A 94 -4.93 21.56 -2.55
C ASP A 94 -5.82 22.76 -2.17
N GLN A 95 -6.76 22.49 -1.28
CA GLN A 95 -7.63 23.54 -0.73
C GLN A 95 -7.00 24.19 0.48
#